data_e9f01c4a6519977991674c7d03d4d7e2
#
_entry.id   e9f01c4a6519977991674c7d03d4d7e2
#
_cell.length_a   1.000
_cell.length_b   1.000
_cell.length_c   1.000
_cell.angle_alpha   90.00
_cell.angle_beta   90.00
_cell.angle_gamma   90.00
#
_symmetry.space_group_name_H-M   'P 1'
#
loop_
_entity.id
_entity.type
_entity.pdbx_description
1 polymer ?
#
loop_
_entity_poly.entity_id
_entity_poly.type
_entity_poly.pdbx_seq_one_letter_code
_entity_poly.pdbx_strand_id
1 'polypeptide(L)'
;MKTIAVLSHKGGAGKTTVAVNLAIAWRALGARTILADADPVRSASDSLRKRADHSALVVETSAAKLDALAYVSGKGGCDVLIIDTPGGPDNGMIEAMKVADLCIAVSRPTYLDVAATLRTVDVVRRLGRQGVVLFNQCPPRRNGLESAVVSGTMDVLRRGGLEVCPLALQARAAYQRSIAQGQGVGEYEPGGKADAEIAGLLAYIQDKTVGANRDRAAND
;
A
#
# COMPACT_ATOMS: atom_id res chain seq x y z
N MET A 1 1.87 -12.50 -11.88
CA MET A 1 1.25 -11.88 -10.68
C MET A 1 2.15 -10.75 -10.21
N LYS A 2 1.57 -9.64 -9.75
CA LYS A 2 2.27 -8.54 -9.09
C LYS A 2 2.07 -8.66 -7.58
N THR A 3 3.13 -8.56 -6.79
CA THR A 3 3.06 -8.64 -5.33
C THR A 3 3.48 -7.30 -4.72
N ILE A 4 2.61 -6.70 -3.93
CA ILE A 4 2.80 -5.36 -3.35
C ILE A 4 2.70 -5.46 -1.83
N ALA A 5 3.75 -5.07 -1.11
CA ALA A 5 3.73 -5.00 0.34
C ALA A 5 3.47 -3.56 0.82
N VAL A 6 2.48 -3.39 1.67
CA VAL A 6 2.16 -2.10 2.31
C VAL A 6 2.75 -2.09 3.70
N LEU A 7 3.73 -1.23 3.91
CA LEU A 7 4.62 -1.24 5.07
C LEU A 7 4.49 0.05 5.88
N SER A 8 4.68 -0.02 7.18
CA SER A 8 4.95 1.16 8.01
C SER A 8 5.58 0.75 9.33
N HIS A 9 6.63 1.45 9.71
CA HIS A 9 7.33 1.23 10.98
C HIS A 9 6.49 1.63 12.21
N LYS A 10 5.43 2.44 12.01
CA LYS A 10 4.55 2.91 13.09
C LYS A 10 3.11 2.46 12.88
N GLY A 11 2.46 2.13 13.99
CA GLY A 11 1.01 1.94 14.00
C GLY A 11 0.27 3.23 13.65
N GLY A 12 -0.93 3.08 13.06
CA GLY A 12 -1.79 4.23 12.76
C GLY A 12 -1.40 5.08 11.54
N ALA A 13 -0.37 4.71 10.77
CA ALA A 13 -0.01 5.41 9.52
C ALA A 13 -1.01 5.18 8.37
N GLY A 14 -1.92 4.19 8.51
CA GLY A 14 -2.97 3.89 7.54
C GLY A 14 -2.61 2.83 6.50
N LYS A 15 -1.71 1.88 6.82
CA LYS A 15 -1.37 0.75 5.95
C LYS A 15 -2.60 -0.01 5.48
N THR A 16 -3.40 -0.50 6.43
CA THR A 16 -4.65 -1.23 6.16
C THR A 16 -5.60 -0.44 5.27
N THR A 17 -5.75 0.87 5.52
CA THR A 17 -6.58 1.74 4.67
C THR A 17 -6.06 1.76 3.24
N VAL A 18 -4.76 1.91 3.05
CA VAL A 18 -4.13 1.89 1.72
C VAL A 18 -4.29 0.52 1.06
N ALA A 19 -3.99 -0.56 1.78
CA ALA A 19 -4.05 -1.92 1.27
C ALA A 19 -5.47 -2.32 0.82
N VAL A 20 -6.49 -2.05 1.65
CA VAL A 20 -7.90 -2.33 1.33
C VAL A 20 -8.37 -1.52 0.12
N ASN A 21 -8.08 -0.21 0.08
CA ASN A 21 -8.50 0.62 -1.04
C ASN A 21 -7.82 0.20 -2.36
N LEU A 22 -6.53 -0.13 -2.34
CA LEU A 22 -5.83 -0.64 -3.52
C LEU A 22 -6.41 -1.98 -3.98
N ALA A 23 -6.69 -2.91 -3.06
CA ALA A 23 -7.26 -4.22 -3.40
C ALA A 23 -8.61 -4.08 -4.08
N ILE A 24 -9.49 -3.24 -3.54
CA ILE A 24 -10.82 -2.98 -4.11
C ILE A 24 -10.69 -2.26 -5.46
N ALA A 25 -9.80 -1.27 -5.58
CA ALA A 25 -9.60 -0.53 -6.81
C ALA A 25 -9.07 -1.41 -7.96
N TRP A 26 -8.11 -2.31 -7.69
CA TRP A 26 -7.66 -3.29 -8.70
C TRP A 26 -8.76 -4.23 -9.12
N ARG A 27 -9.54 -4.73 -8.15
CA ARG A 27 -10.68 -5.59 -8.45
C ARG A 27 -11.73 -4.88 -9.31
N ALA A 28 -12.00 -3.61 -9.06
CA ALA A 28 -12.93 -2.80 -9.86
C ALA A 28 -12.47 -2.68 -11.34
N LEU A 29 -11.16 -2.81 -11.61
CA LEU A 29 -10.60 -2.88 -12.96
C LEU A 29 -10.63 -4.31 -13.56
N GLY A 30 -11.26 -5.28 -12.88
CA GLY A 30 -11.37 -6.66 -13.35
C GLY A 30 -10.16 -7.55 -13.01
N ALA A 31 -9.16 -7.05 -12.26
CA ALA A 31 -8.01 -7.86 -11.85
C ALA A 31 -8.40 -8.87 -10.75
N ARG A 32 -7.94 -10.11 -10.89
CA ARG A 32 -8.04 -11.14 -9.84
C ARG A 32 -7.09 -10.78 -8.71
N THR A 33 -7.63 -10.16 -7.68
CA THR A 33 -6.88 -9.55 -6.59
C THR A 33 -7.10 -10.29 -5.29
N ILE A 34 -6.02 -10.53 -4.56
CA ILE A 34 -6.02 -11.05 -3.19
C ILE A 34 -5.36 -10.03 -2.26
N LEU A 35 -6.00 -9.75 -1.13
CA LEU A 35 -5.43 -9.03 0.00
C LEU A 35 -5.00 -10.04 1.06
N ALA A 36 -3.71 -10.17 1.28
CA ALA A 36 -3.14 -10.97 2.37
C ALA A 36 -3.10 -10.11 3.65
N ASP A 37 -3.95 -10.41 4.60
CA ASP A 37 -3.93 -9.79 5.93
C ASP A 37 -2.94 -10.54 6.82
N ALA A 38 -1.72 -10.00 6.93
CA ALA A 38 -0.65 -10.56 7.75
C ALA A 38 -0.53 -9.87 9.13
N ASP A 39 -1.37 -8.84 9.40
CA ASP A 39 -1.42 -8.18 10.70
C ASP A 39 -2.20 -9.06 11.71
N PRO A 40 -1.63 -9.42 12.88
CA PRO A 40 -2.36 -10.17 13.91
C PRO A 40 -3.66 -9.50 14.38
N VAL A 41 -3.77 -8.18 14.25
CA VAL A 41 -4.99 -7.42 14.61
C VAL A 41 -6.14 -7.66 13.63
N ARG A 42 -5.87 -8.16 12.41
CA ARG A 42 -6.88 -8.51 11.39
C ARG A 42 -7.82 -7.37 10.96
N SER A 43 -7.33 -6.15 10.99
CA SER A 43 -8.15 -4.98 10.65
C SER A 43 -8.67 -4.98 9.20
N ALA A 44 -7.89 -5.49 8.25
CA ALA A 44 -8.33 -5.63 6.86
C ALA A 44 -9.44 -6.68 6.73
N SER A 45 -9.25 -7.84 7.35
CA SER A 45 -10.23 -8.94 7.36
C SER A 45 -11.53 -8.51 8.02
N ASP A 46 -11.47 -7.87 9.17
CA ASP A 46 -12.65 -7.39 9.91
C ASP A 46 -13.43 -6.33 9.13
N SER A 47 -12.74 -5.46 8.40
CA SER A 47 -13.38 -4.50 7.50
C SER A 47 -14.10 -5.23 6.36
N LEU A 48 -13.39 -6.10 5.64
CA LEU A 48 -13.89 -6.73 4.42
C LEU A 48 -14.96 -7.79 4.65
N ARG A 49 -15.04 -8.40 5.85
CA ARG A 49 -16.16 -9.28 6.23
C ARG A 49 -17.53 -8.59 6.22
N LYS A 50 -17.56 -7.27 6.27
CA LYS A 50 -18.81 -6.48 6.22
C LYS A 50 -19.36 -6.32 4.80
N ARG A 51 -18.60 -6.75 3.79
CA ARG A 51 -19.03 -6.67 2.39
C ARG A 51 -20.21 -7.59 2.15
N ALA A 52 -21.22 -7.08 1.42
CA ALA A 52 -22.40 -7.84 1.03
C ALA A 52 -22.08 -8.91 -0.04
N ASP A 53 -21.03 -8.70 -0.82
CA ASP A 53 -20.68 -9.57 -1.94
C ASP A 53 -19.93 -10.85 -1.53
N HIS A 54 -19.67 -11.05 -0.23
CA HIS A 54 -18.95 -12.20 0.36
C HIS A 54 -17.73 -12.65 -0.47
N SER A 55 -17.16 -11.74 -1.22
CA SER A 55 -16.07 -12.05 -2.14
C SER A 55 -14.82 -12.44 -1.37
N ALA A 56 -14.15 -13.48 -1.82
CA ALA A 56 -12.86 -13.94 -1.29
C ALA A 56 -11.72 -12.97 -1.63
N LEU A 57 -11.92 -11.67 -1.31
CA LEU A 57 -10.91 -10.64 -1.55
C LEU A 57 -9.77 -10.71 -0.53
N VAL A 58 -10.05 -11.15 0.70
CA VAL A 58 -9.06 -11.17 1.80
C VAL A 58 -8.77 -12.59 2.24
N VAL A 59 -7.47 -12.84 2.50
CA VAL A 59 -6.96 -14.09 3.07
C VAL A 59 -6.15 -13.75 4.32
N GLU A 60 -6.60 -14.26 5.47
CA GLU A 60 -5.81 -14.17 6.70
C GLU A 60 -4.59 -15.10 6.61
N THR A 61 -3.44 -14.55 6.93
CA THR A 61 -2.18 -15.27 6.85
C THR A 61 -1.23 -14.87 7.98
N SER A 62 -0.04 -15.42 7.97
CA SER A 62 1.06 -15.00 8.83
C SER A 62 2.31 -14.78 8.01
N ALA A 63 3.28 -14.06 8.56
CA ALA A 63 4.56 -13.81 7.92
C ALA A 63 5.21 -15.09 7.34
N ALA A 64 5.22 -16.15 8.14
CA ALA A 64 5.83 -17.44 7.75
C ALA A 64 5.12 -18.14 6.55
N LYS A 65 3.90 -17.74 6.23
CA LYS A 65 3.11 -18.34 5.14
C LYS A 65 3.05 -17.45 3.88
N LEU A 66 3.65 -16.26 3.90
CA LEU A 66 3.54 -15.30 2.79
C LEU A 66 4.14 -15.84 1.49
N ASP A 67 5.29 -16.50 1.55
CA ASP A 67 5.94 -17.09 0.37
C ASP A 67 5.06 -18.18 -0.25
N ALA A 68 4.56 -19.11 0.55
CA ALA A 68 3.64 -20.15 0.09
C ALA A 68 2.35 -19.57 -0.48
N LEU A 69 1.78 -18.53 0.17
CA LEU A 69 0.58 -17.86 -0.31
C LEU A 69 0.85 -17.19 -1.67
N ALA A 70 1.97 -16.49 -1.82
CA ALA A 70 2.34 -15.84 -3.08
C ALA A 70 2.49 -16.88 -4.21
N TYR A 71 3.16 -18.00 -3.94
CA TYR A 71 3.31 -19.09 -4.90
C TYR A 71 1.96 -19.68 -5.34
N VAL A 72 1.11 -20.05 -4.37
CA VAL A 72 -0.21 -20.65 -4.66
C VAL A 72 -1.12 -19.66 -5.38
N SER A 73 -1.13 -18.40 -4.95
CA SER A 73 -1.92 -17.35 -5.60
C SER A 73 -1.51 -17.15 -7.06
N GLY A 74 -0.22 -17.11 -7.33
CA GLY A 74 0.31 -17.00 -8.70
C GLY A 74 -0.09 -18.18 -9.58
N LYS A 75 0.01 -19.41 -9.07
CA LYS A 75 -0.44 -20.62 -9.78
C LYS A 75 -1.95 -20.64 -9.99
N GLY A 76 -2.72 -20.13 -9.03
CA GLY A 76 -4.19 -19.97 -9.14
C GLY A 76 -4.64 -18.86 -10.08
N GLY A 77 -3.70 -18.16 -10.71
CA GLY A 77 -3.98 -17.12 -11.69
C GLY A 77 -4.36 -15.78 -11.08
N CYS A 78 -3.96 -15.49 -9.84
CA CYS A 78 -4.07 -14.16 -9.25
C CYS A 78 -3.22 -13.16 -10.06
N ASP A 79 -3.79 -11.98 -10.33
CA ASP A 79 -3.10 -10.93 -11.07
C ASP A 79 -2.33 -10.00 -10.11
N VAL A 80 -2.91 -9.74 -8.93
CA VAL A 80 -2.33 -8.84 -7.92
C VAL A 80 -2.50 -9.42 -6.51
N LEU A 81 -1.39 -9.55 -5.79
CA LEU A 81 -1.35 -9.86 -4.36
C LEU A 81 -0.92 -8.61 -3.60
N ILE A 82 -1.78 -8.12 -2.70
CA ILE A 82 -1.46 -7.02 -1.80
C ILE A 82 -1.27 -7.58 -0.40
N ILE A 83 -0.22 -7.18 0.29
CA ILE A 83 0.10 -7.64 1.64
C ILE A 83 -0.07 -6.48 2.61
N ASP A 84 -1.05 -6.58 3.52
CA ASP A 84 -1.17 -5.69 4.69
C ASP A 84 -0.32 -6.26 5.83
N THR A 85 0.67 -5.49 6.27
CA THR A 85 1.66 -5.95 7.25
C THR A 85 1.35 -5.43 8.65
N PRO A 86 1.84 -6.11 9.71
CA PRO A 86 1.79 -5.55 11.06
C PRO A 86 2.51 -4.21 11.17
N GLY A 87 2.15 -3.43 12.18
CA GLY A 87 2.86 -2.20 12.52
C GLY A 87 4.11 -2.51 13.33
N GLY A 88 5.22 -1.86 12.98
CA GLY A 88 6.47 -2.00 13.72
C GLY A 88 7.59 -2.73 12.95
N PRO A 89 8.82 -2.68 13.50
CA PRO A 89 9.97 -3.36 12.91
C PRO A 89 9.96 -4.83 13.35
N ASP A 90 9.10 -5.63 12.76
CA ASP A 90 9.03 -7.04 13.09
C ASP A 90 9.45 -7.93 11.90
N ASN A 91 9.67 -9.20 12.18
CA ASN A 91 10.01 -10.19 11.15
C ASN A 91 8.94 -10.31 10.07
N GLY A 92 7.68 -10.02 10.39
CA GLY A 92 6.57 -10.07 9.45
C GLY A 92 6.69 -9.05 8.32
N MET A 93 7.18 -7.85 8.63
CA MET A 93 7.46 -6.84 7.64
C MET A 93 8.60 -7.26 6.70
N ILE A 94 9.65 -7.89 7.24
CA ILE A 94 10.80 -8.37 6.43
C ILE A 94 10.36 -9.50 5.49
N GLU A 95 9.55 -10.45 5.94
CA GLU A 95 9.04 -11.53 5.08
C GLU A 95 8.13 -10.98 3.97
N ALA A 96 7.30 -9.99 4.26
CA ALA A 96 6.51 -9.31 3.22
C ALA A 96 7.40 -8.61 2.19
N MET A 97 8.47 -7.94 2.61
CA MET A 97 9.44 -7.32 1.70
C MET A 97 10.12 -8.34 0.79
N LYS A 98 10.48 -9.53 1.29
CA LYS A 98 11.15 -10.58 0.52
C LYS A 98 10.31 -11.10 -0.64
N VAL A 99 9.00 -11.17 -0.48
CA VAL A 99 8.09 -11.69 -1.53
C VAL A 99 7.55 -10.59 -2.45
N ALA A 100 7.68 -9.32 -2.06
CA ALA A 100 7.12 -8.20 -2.81
C ALA A 100 7.96 -7.84 -4.04
N ASP A 101 7.27 -7.47 -5.13
CA ASP A 101 7.85 -6.78 -6.29
C ASP A 101 8.00 -5.29 -6.01
N LEU A 102 7.06 -4.73 -5.26
CA LEU A 102 7.05 -3.32 -4.84
C LEU A 102 6.68 -3.20 -3.37
N CYS A 103 7.47 -2.43 -2.63
CA CYS A 103 7.22 -2.07 -1.24
C CYS A 103 6.71 -0.63 -1.15
N ILE A 104 5.53 -0.41 -0.58
CA ILE A 104 4.96 0.92 -0.33
C ILE A 104 5.15 1.25 1.16
N ALA A 105 6.09 2.13 1.46
CA ALA A 105 6.35 2.61 2.81
C ALA A 105 5.41 3.78 3.13
N VAL A 106 4.34 3.51 3.88
CA VAL A 106 3.33 4.51 4.25
C VAL A 106 3.81 5.34 5.44
N SER A 107 3.80 6.65 5.29
CA SER A 107 4.26 7.61 6.29
C SER A 107 3.28 8.76 6.47
N ARG A 108 3.11 9.23 7.71
CA ARG A 108 2.52 10.56 7.94
C ARG A 108 3.59 11.63 7.72
N PRO A 109 3.22 12.87 7.37
CA PRO A 109 4.19 13.95 7.15
C PRO A 109 4.67 14.58 8.48
N THR A 110 4.99 13.74 9.48
CA THR A 110 5.56 14.16 10.76
C THR A 110 7.01 13.75 10.85
N TYR A 111 7.83 14.53 11.55
CA TYR A 111 9.26 14.24 11.72
C TYR A 111 9.54 12.80 12.18
N LEU A 112 8.80 12.34 13.23
CA LEU A 112 9.01 11.01 13.80
C LEU A 112 8.57 9.88 12.87
N ASP A 113 7.53 10.09 12.06
CA ASP A 113 7.08 9.07 11.10
C ASP A 113 8.05 9.00 9.92
N VAL A 114 8.52 10.15 9.43
CA VAL A 114 9.51 10.21 8.37
C VAL A 114 10.82 9.54 8.80
N ALA A 115 11.32 9.84 9.99
CA ALA A 115 12.53 9.19 10.51
C ALA A 115 12.39 7.66 10.64
N ALA A 116 11.20 7.18 11.02
CA ALA A 116 10.90 5.75 11.07
C ALA A 116 10.81 5.14 9.65
N THR A 117 10.23 5.86 8.71
CA THR A 117 10.10 5.43 7.31
C THR A 117 11.47 5.31 6.62
N LEU A 118 12.42 6.18 6.91
CA LEU A 118 13.79 6.06 6.41
C LEU A 118 14.42 4.71 6.78
N ARG A 119 14.20 4.22 8.00
CA ARG A 119 14.68 2.90 8.43
C ARG A 119 14.02 1.77 7.62
N THR A 120 12.72 1.88 7.35
CA THR A 120 11.99 0.91 6.52
C THR A 120 12.56 0.86 5.10
N VAL A 121 12.76 2.02 4.49
CA VAL A 121 13.32 2.11 3.12
C VAL A 121 14.75 1.58 3.05
N ASP A 122 15.56 1.81 4.08
CA ASP A 122 16.91 1.26 4.15
C ASP A 122 16.92 -0.27 4.15
N VAL A 123 16.00 -0.91 4.89
CA VAL A 123 15.81 -2.37 4.85
C VAL A 123 15.36 -2.84 3.46
N VAL A 124 14.38 -2.17 2.85
CA VAL A 124 13.91 -2.49 1.48
C VAL A 124 15.08 -2.46 0.48
N ARG A 125 15.93 -1.43 0.56
CA ARG A 125 17.12 -1.29 -0.30
C ARG A 125 18.13 -2.42 -0.05
N ARG A 126 18.43 -2.75 1.21
CA ARG A 126 19.35 -3.85 1.55
C ARG A 126 18.87 -5.20 1.05
N LEU A 127 17.55 -5.40 0.95
CA LEU A 127 16.96 -6.58 0.38
C LEU A 127 16.89 -6.57 -1.16
N GLY A 128 17.41 -5.50 -1.81
CA GLY A 128 17.38 -5.35 -3.27
C GLY A 128 15.97 -5.21 -3.84
N ARG A 129 15.02 -4.71 -3.02
CA ARG A 129 13.63 -4.55 -3.43
C ARG A 129 13.31 -3.13 -3.86
N GLN A 130 12.37 -3.00 -4.81
CA GLN A 130 11.85 -1.70 -5.20
C GLN A 130 10.98 -1.14 -4.08
N GLY A 131 11.21 0.12 -3.69
CA GLY A 131 10.47 0.78 -2.63
C GLY A 131 10.07 2.19 -3.00
N VAL A 132 8.86 2.58 -2.59
CA VAL A 132 8.33 3.94 -2.72
C VAL A 132 7.77 4.43 -1.39
N VAL A 133 8.03 5.68 -1.04
CA VAL A 133 7.41 6.34 0.11
C VAL A 133 6.08 6.95 -0.31
N LEU A 134 5.00 6.62 0.39
CA LEU A 134 3.68 7.22 0.22
C LEU A 134 3.32 8.03 1.46
N PHE A 135 3.10 9.33 1.29
CA PHE A 135 2.54 10.14 2.35
C PHE A 135 1.03 9.94 2.47
N ASN A 136 0.58 9.71 3.70
CA ASN A 136 -0.82 9.50 4.05
C ASN A 136 -1.22 10.40 5.23
N GLN A 137 -2.52 10.62 5.39
CA GLN A 137 -3.08 11.51 6.41
C GLN A 137 -2.50 12.93 6.33
N CYS A 138 -2.21 13.39 5.12
CA CYS A 138 -1.70 14.72 4.89
C CYS A 138 -2.78 15.79 5.12
N PRO A 139 -2.39 17.01 5.52
CA PRO A 139 -3.30 18.15 5.55
C PRO A 139 -3.96 18.38 4.18
N PRO A 140 -5.19 18.90 4.12
CA PRO A 140 -5.86 19.18 2.86
C PRO A 140 -5.05 20.13 1.97
N ARG A 141 -5.05 19.88 0.66
CA ARG A 141 -4.48 20.78 -0.33
C ARG A 141 -5.20 22.13 -0.30
N ARG A 142 -4.44 23.20 -0.47
CA ARG A 142 -4.96 24.55 -0.67
C ARG A 142 -4.64 24.99 -2.10
N ASN A 143 -5.65 25.41 -2.85
CA ASN A 143 -5.50 25.78 -4.27
C ASN A 143 -4.78 24.71 -5.13
N GLY A 144 -5.05 23.43 -4.86
CA GLY A 144 -4.43 22.31 -5.56
C GLY A 144 -3.00 21.97 -5.11
N LEU A 145 -2.39 22.77 -4.22
CA LEU A 145 -1.03 22.59 -3.75
C LEU A 145 -0.99 21.87 -2.40
N GLU A 146 -0.01 20.97 -2.24
CA GLU A 146 0.31 20.39 -0.94
C GLU A 146 0.76 21.46 0.05
N SER A 147 0.59 21.18 1.35
CA SER A 147 1.13 22.06 2.38
C SER A 147 2.67 22.13 2.27
N ALA A 148 3.26 23.27 2.64
CA ALA A 148 4.71 23.46 2.60
C ALA A 148 5.49 22.40 3.40
N VAL A 149 4.89 21.88 4.49
CA VAL A 149 5.48 20.79 5.28
C VAL A 149 5.54 19.51 4.46
N VAL A 150 4.46 19.15 3.75
CA VAL A 150 4.40 17.94 2.93
C VAL A 150 5.36 18.04 1.76
N SER A 151 5.28 19.11 0.96
CA SER A 151 6.14 19.31 -0.21
C SER A 151 7.62 19.39 0.16
N GLY A 152 7.96 20.15 1.21
CA GLY A 152 9.33 20.25 1.69
C GLY A 152 9.90 18.90 2.18
N THR A 153 9.08 18.09 2.86
CA THR A 153 9.49 16.75 3.30
C THR A 153 9.69 15.81 2.11
N MET A 154 8.79 15.84 1.12
CA MET A 154 8.96 15.08 -0.13
C MET A 154 10.28 15.43 -0.83
N ASP A 155 10.59 16.70 -0.93
CA ASP A 155 11.81 17.17 -1.61
C ASP A 155 13.09 16.78 -0.86
N VAL A 156 13.07 16.80 0.47
CA VAL A 156 14.19 16.30 1.29
C VAL A 156 14.43 14.81 1.04
N LEU A 157 13.37 14.01 1.03
CA LEU A 157 13.48 12.56 0.79
C LEU A 157 13.98 12.26 -0.64
N ARG A 158 13.47 12.98 -1.66
CA ARG A 158 13.92 12.82 -3.06
C ARG A 158 15.38 13.21 -3.23
N ARG A 159 15.84 14.31 -2.63
CA ARG A 159 17.26 14.70 -2.63
C ARG A 159 18.15 13.67 -1.93
N GLY A 160 17.62 12.97 -0.92
CA GLY A 160 18.26 11.81 -0.31
C GLY A 160 18.24 10.54 -1.17
N GLY A 161 17.81 10.63 -2.43
CA GLY A 161 17.77 9.50 -3.36
C GLY A 161 16.65 8.51 -3.09
N LEU A 162 15.60 8.91 -2.37
CA LEU A 162 14.42 8.07 -2.13
C LEU A 162 13.37 8.28 -3.23
N GLU A 163 12.77 7.19 -3.66
CA GLU A 163 11.58 7.26 -4.48
C GLU A 163 10.39 7.68 -3.61
N VAL A 164 9.76 8.80 -3.94
CA VAL A 164 8.60 9.33 -3.22
C VAL A 164 7.45 9.44 -4.21
N CYS A 165 6.32 8.82 -3.88
CA CYS A 165 5.09 8.95 -4.66
C CYS A 165 4.77 10.44 -4.87
N PRO A 166 4.50 10.90 -6.08
CA PRO A 166 4.20 12.30 -6.35
C PRO A 166 2.86 12.74 -5.76
N LEU A 167 2.03 11.76 -5.39
CA LEU A 167 0.71 11.95 -4.79
C LEU A 167 0.79 11.73 -3.29
N ALA A 168 0.07 12.54 -2.51
CA ALA A 168 -0.15 12.34 -1.09
C ALA A 168 -1.64 12.10 -0.83
N LEU A 169 -1.96 11.11 0.01
CA LEU A 169 -3.32 10.87 0.47
C LEU A 169 -3.63 11.81 1.64
N GLN A 170 -4.74 12.52 1.56
CA GLN A 170 -5.10 13.50 2.57
C GLN A 170 -5.94 12.89 3.70
N ALA A 171 -5.94 13.53 4.86
CA ALA A 171 -6.79 13.14 5.98
C ALA A 171 -8.27 13.42 5.64
N ARG A 172 -8.97 12.42 5.14
CA ARG A 172 -10.39 12.52 4.75
C ARG A 172 -11.25 11.56 5.54
N ALA A 173 -12.41 12.01 5.97
CA ALA A 173 -13.40 11.19 6.64
C ALA A 173 -13.89 10.02 5.75
N ALA A 174 -13.89 10.19 4.42
CA ALA A 174 -14.26 9.16 3.46
C ALA A 174 -13.46 7.87 3.63
N TYR A 175 -12.15 7.94 3.89
CA TYR A 175 -11.32 6.75 4.15
C TYR A 175 -11.77 5.96 5.39
N GLN A 176 -12.10 6.66 6.48
CA GLN A 176 -12.54 5.99 7.70
C GLN A 176 -13.94 5.39 7.53
N ARG A 177 -14.86 6.13 6.89
CA ARG A 177 -16.24 5.72 6.70
C ARG A 177 -16.34 4.54 5.73
N SER A 178 -15.59 4.55 4.63
CA SER A 178 -15.58 3.44 3.66
C SER A 178 -15.07 2.14 4.31
N ILE A 179 -13.95 2.19 5.02
CA ILE A 179 -13.39 1.03 5.74
C ILE A 179 -14.36 0.50 6.81
N ALA A 180 -15.07 1.38 7.52
CA ALA A 180 -16.08 0.98 8.50
C ALA A 180 -17.25 0.20 7.88
N GLN A 181 -17.47 0.34 6.57
CA GLN A 181 -18.53 -0.35 5.81
C GLN A 181 -18.00 -1.50 4.94
N GLY A 182 -16.69 -1.81 5.00
CA GLY A 182 -16.05 -2.81 4.14
C GLY A 182 -15.93 -2.38 2.68
N GLN A 183 -15.95 -1.08 2.42
CA GLN A 183 -15.88 -0.49 1.08
C GLN A 183 -14.54 0.19 0.81
N GLY A 184 -14.17 0.29 -0.47
CA GLY A 184 -13.20 1.25 -0.93
C GLY A 184 -13.83 2.63 -1.10
N VAL A 185 -12.99 3.68 -1.15
CA VAL A 185 -13.50 5.05 -1.32
C VAL A 185 -14.20 5.25 -2.67
N GLY A 186 -13.80 4.52 -3.71
CA GLY A 186 -14.48 4.53 -5.02
C GLY A 186 -15.87 3.89 -5.01
N GLU A 187 -16.13 2.97 -4.07
CA GLU A 187 -17.46 2.41 -3.83
C GLU A 187 -18.30 3.29 -2.92
N TYR A 188 -17.65 3.90 -1.91
CA TYR A 188 -18.31 4.73 -0.90
C TYR A 188 -18.72 6.11 -1.42
N GLU A 189 -17.84 6.78 -2.15
CA GLU A 189 -18.04 8.13 -2.70
C GLU A 189 -17.43 8.21 -4.11
N PRO A 190 -18.09 7.58 -5.12
CA PRO A 190 -17.59 7.56 -6.49
C PRO A 190 -17.39 8.98 -7.05
N GLY A 191 -16.24 9.23 -7.68
CA GLY A 191 -15.84 10.55 -8.17
C GLY A 191 -15.46 11.56 -7.08
N GLY A 192 -15.45 11.14 -5.82
CA GLY A 192 -15.02 11.96 -4.69
C GLY A 192 -13.51 12.21 -4.67
N LYS A 193 -13.08 13.14 -3.83
CA LYS A 193 -11.64 13.49 -3.73
C LYS A 193 -10.77 12.33 -3.26
N ALA A 194 -11.28 11.48 -2.37
CA ALA A 194 -10.56 10.29 -1.91
C ALA A 194 -10.46 9.23 -3.00
N ASP A 195 -11.52 9.05 -3.80
CA ASP A 195 -11.52 8.16 -4.95
C ASP A 195 -10.47 8.60 -5.98
N ALA A 196 -10.43 9.87 -6.33
CA ALA A 196 -9.42 10.42 -7.24
C ALA A 196 -7.98 10.23 -6.73
N GLU A 197 -7.75 10.33 -5.40
CA GLU A 197 -6.45 10.06 -4.79
C GLU A 197 -6.04 8.58 -4.94
N ILE A 198 -6.95 7.65 -4.70
CA ILE A 198 -6.68 6.21 -4.85
C ILE A 198 -6.52 5.83 -6.32
N ALA A 199 -7.32 6.39 -7.23
CA ALA A 199 -7.17 6.16 -8.67
C ALA A 199 -5.79 6.65 -9.16
N GLY A 200 -5.35 7.82 -8.73
CA GLY A 200 -4.02 8.34 -9.05
C GLY A 200 -2.89 7.48 -8.47
N LEU A 201 -3.03 7.01 -7.22
CA LEU A 201 -2.07 6.09 -6.59
C LEU A 201 -2.00 4.77 -7.36
N LEU A 202 -3.15 4.21 -7.74
CA LEU A 202 -3.24 2.99 -8.52
C LEU A 202 -2.51 3.11 -9.86
N ALA A 203 -2.76 4.19 -10.60
CA ALA A 203 -2.09 4.47 -11.88
C ALA A 203 -0.57 4.56 -11.71
N TYR A 204 -0.10 5.27 -10.69
CA TYR A 204 1.33 5.36 -10.37
C TYR A 204 1.96 3.99 -10.07
N ILE A 205 1.28 3.15 -9.28
CA ILE A 205 1.80 1.82 -8.94
C ILE A 205 1.79 0.90 -10.17
N GLN A 206 0.78 1.00 -11.03
CA GLN A 206 0.72 0.25 -12.28
C GLN A 206 1.93 0.57 -13.18
N ASP A 207 2.26 1.84 -13.36
CA ASP A 207 3.42 2.27 -14.13
C ASP A 207 4.73 1.72 -13.55
N LYS A 208 4.93 1.84 -12.25
CA LYS A 208 6.11 1.30 -11.55
C LYS A 208 6.28 -0.20 -11.70
N THR A 209 5.20 -0.97 -11.64
CA THR A 209 5.26 -2.44 -11.72
C THR A 209 5.39 -2.97 -13.15
N VAL A 210 5.12 -2.17 -14.18
CA VAL A 210 5.39 -2.54 -15.58
C VAL A 210 6.88 -2.44 -15.89
N GLY A 211 7.59 -1.42 -15.37
CA GLY A 211 9.03 -1.24 -15.52
C GLY A 211 9.83 -2.39 -14.92
N ALA A 212 9.48 -2.82 -13.71
CA ALA A 212 10.18 -3.89 -12.99
C ALA A 212 10.18 -5.26 -13.71
N ASN A 213 9.15 -5.57 -14.48
CA ASN A 213 9.10 -6.80 -15.28
C ASN A 213 10.02 -6.76 -16.51
N ARG A 214 10.31 -5.59 -17.07
CA ARG A 214 11.23 -5.46 -18.21
C ARG A 214 12.68 -5.68 -17.78
N ASP A 215 13.05 -5.21 -16.59
CA ASP A 215 14.41 -5.36 -16.08
C ASP A 215 14.72 -6.80 -15.63
N ARG A 216 13.72 -7.58 -15.19
CA ARG A 216 13.88 -9.00 -14.89
C ARG A 216 14.00 -9.86 -16.14
N ALA A 217 13.18 -9.60 -17.17
CA ALA A 217 13.23 -10.33 -18.44
C ALA A 217 14.50 -10.03 -19.29
N ALA A 218 15.26 -9.00 -18.96
CA ALA A 218 16.53 -8.66 -19.60
C ALA A 218 17.75 -9.29 -18.91
N ASN A 219 17.57 -9.86 -17.71
CA ASN A 219 18.64 -10.50 -16.90
C ASN A 219 18.51 -12.03 -16.77
N ASP A 220 17.46 -12.63 -17.35
CA ASP A 220 17.28 -14.09 -17.52
C ASP A 220 17.63 -14.49 -18.99
#